data_8f78e39ffd94781503db8aadc543bb30
#
_entry.id   8f78e39ffd94781503db8aadc543bb30
#
_cell.length_a   1.000
_cell.length_b   1.000
_cell.length_c   1.000
_cell.angle_alpha   90.00
_cell.angle_beta   90.00
_cell.angle_gamma   90.00
#
_symmetry.space_group_name_H-M   'P 1'
#
loop_
_entity.id
_entity.type
_entity.pdbx_description
1 polymer ?
#
loop_
_entity_poly.entity_id
_entity_poly.type
_entity_poly.pdbx_seq_one_letter_code
_entity_poly.pdbx_strand_id
1 'polypeptide(L)'
;MSNATNGIEPPRGYLSIKKSKQGPLKQIVPQYGTLKNHYDLLWDMKSNRGYINIVAVMQKFFDQAISGNWSYNPKHYPNNEIPVSVMAQDLLTTYKYGWKTSYYQNTYDIKTDEVEETTESLDTLISQLEQAEEEECESCKI
;
A
#
# COMPACT_ATOMS: atom_id res chain seq x y z
N MET A 1 4.59 -4.86 -2.79
CA MET A 1 4.22 -4.25 -4.07
C MET A 1 2.96 -4.86 -4.56
N SER A 2 1.97 -4.06 -4.63
CA SER A 2 0.73 -4.58 -5.01
C SER A 2 0.73 -4.98 -6.45
N ASN A 3 0.08 -5.96 -6.63
CA ASN A 3 -0.73 -6.23 -7.76
C ASN A 3 -0.49 -5.40 -8.97
N ALA A 4 0.40 -5.85 -9.50
CA ALA A 4 0.70 -5.73 -10.79
C ALA A 4 -0.35 -5.75 -11.81
N THR A 5 -1.15 -4.99 -12.02
CA THR A 5 -1.69 -5.02 -13.31
C THR A 5 -1.61 -3.70 -14.01
N ASN A 6 -1.88 -2.65 -13.42
CA ASN A 6 -1.79 -1.36 -14.09
C ASN A 6 -1.58 -0.22 -13.10
N GLY A 7 -1.26 -0.55 -11.84
CA GLY A 7 -1.10 0.43 -10.81
C GLY A 7 -0.03 0.06 -9.79
N ILE A 8 0.46 1.04 -9.10
CA ILE A 8 1.45 0.93 -8.04
C ILE A 8 0.79 1.47 -6.79
N GLU A 9 0.79 0.68 -5.72
CA GLU A 9 0.25 1.09 -4.43
C GLU A 9 1.23 0.75 -3.31
N PRO A 10 1.32 1.58 -2.27
CA PRO A 10 1.96 1.19 -1.03
C PRO A 10 1.23 0.02 -0.37
N PRO A 11 1.91 -0.82 0.43
CA PRO A 11 1.25 -1.90 1.14
C PRO A 11 0.24 -1.35 2.15
N ARG A 12 -0.95 -1.92 2.20
CA ARG A 12 -2.00 -1.51 3.15
C ARG A 12 -1.70 -1.96 4.58
N GLY A 13 -1.02 -3.08 4.72
CA GLY A 13 -0.58 -3.69 5.95
C GLY A 13 0.57 -4.64 5.68
N TYR A 14 1.22 -5.14 6.71
CA TYR A 14 2.29 -6.13 6.58
C TYR A 14 1.79 -7.43 5.96
N LEU A 15 0.59 -7.85 6.33
CA LEU A 15 -0.16 -8.96 5.74
C LEU A 15 -1.42 -8.41 5.07
N SER A 16 -1.64 -8.77 3.82
CA SER A 16 -2.87 -8.46 3.11
C SER A 16 -3.51 -9.72 2.54
N ILE A 17 -4.83 -9.74 2.51
CA ILE A 17 -5.60 -10.86 1.96
C ILE A 17 -6.32 -10.40 0.71
N LYS A 18 -6.01 -11.02 -0.40
CA LYS A 18 -6.68 -10.77 -1.68
C LYS A 18 -7.69 -11.86 -1.95
N LYS A 19 -8.94 -11.49 -2.21
CA LYS A 19 -9.94 -12.45 -2.68
C LYS A 19 -9.62 -12.84 -4.12
N SER A 20 -9.48 -14.12 -4.39
CA SER A 20 -9.32 -14.67 -5.73
C SER A 20 -10.40 -15.72 -6.03
N LYS A 21 -10.53 -16.10 -7.30
CA LYS A 21 -11.45 -17.19 -7.70
C LYS A 21 -11.09 -18.54 -7.08
N GLN A 22 -9.85 -18.72 -6.69
CA GLN A 22 -9.30 -19.95 -6.09
C GLN A 22 -9.30 -19.90 -4.55
N GLY A 23 -9.81 -18.82 -3.94
CA GLY A 23 -9.84 -18.61 -2.51
C GLY A 23 -9.06 -17.36 -2.06
N PRO A 24 -8.93 -17.13 -0.77
CA PRO A 24 -8.18 -16.00 -0.23
C PRO A 24 -6.67 -16.22 -0.41
N LEU A 25 -6.02 -15.31 -1.11
CA LEU A 25 -4.58 -15.29 -1.26
C LEU A 25 -3.97 -14.34 -0.20
N LYS A 26 -3.16 -14.90 0.68
CA LYS A 26 -2.39 -14.14 1.67
C LYS A 26 -1.11 -13.63 1.03
N GLN A 27 -0.79 -12.36 1.25
CA GLN A 27 0.43 -11.71 0.78
C GLN A 27 1.09 -10.99 1.95
N ILE A 28 2.35 -11.27 2.17
CA ILE A 28 3.18 -10.60 3.17
C ILE A 28 4.16 -9.64 2.48
N VAL A 29 4.53 -8.55 3.15
CA VAL A 29 5.58 -7.67 2.65
C VAL A 29 6.93 -8.39 2.64
N PRO A 30 7.76 -8.19 1.60
CA PRO A 30 9.05 -8.88 1.51
C PRO A 30 9.96 -8.62 2.72
N GLN A 31 10.65 -9.65 3.18
CA GLN A 31 11.60 -9.56 4.30
C GLN A 31 11.01 -8.93 5.57
N TYR A 32 9.79 -9.32 5.89
CA TYR A 32 9.06 -8.78 7.05
C TYR A 32 9.91 -8.82 8.34
N GLY A 33 10.54 -9.93 8.64
CA GLY A 33 11.33 -10.11 9.89
C GLY A 33 12.47 -9.10 10.06
N THR A 34 13.08 -8.65 8.95
CA THR A 34 14.22 -7.73 8.96
C THR A 34 13.86 -6.29 8.63
N LEU A 35 12.85 -6.09 7.75
CA LEU A 35 12.52 -4.79 7.20
C LEU A 35 11.20 -4.21 7.71
N LYS A 36 10.52 -4.86 8.64
CA LYS A 36 9.23 -4.42 9.21
C LYS A 36 9.20 -2.91 9.53
N ASN A 37 10.23 -2.40 10.21
CA ASN A 37 10.30 -1.02 10.66
C ASN A 37 10.72 -0.02 9.56
N HIS A 38 10.97 -0.50 8.35
CA HIS A 38 11.38 0.32 7.19
C HIS A 38 10.27 0.44 6.14
N TYR A 39 9.09 -0.14 6.39
CA TYR A 39 7.94 0.01 5.51
C TYR A 39 7.09 1.22 5.91
N ASP A 40 6.75 2.03 4.90
CA ASP A 40 5.69 3.01 5.01
C ASP A 40 4.38 2.36 4.55
N LEU A 41 3.51 2.03 5.48
CA LEU A 41 2.20 1.48 5.17
C LEU A 41 1.26 2.58 4.67
N LEU A 42 0.31 2.19 3.82
CA LEU A 42 -0.60 3.12 3.14
C LEU A 42 -1.29 4.09 4.09
N TRP A 43 -1.78 3.58 5.22
CA TRP A 43 -2.56 4.36 6.17
C TRP A 43 -1.73 5.14 7.20
N ASP A 44 -0.42 4.84 7.27
CA ASP A 44 0.52 5.57 8.13
C ASP A 44 1.11 6.78 7.41
N MET A 45 1.02 6.83 6.09
CA MET A 45 1.49 7.96 5.29
C MET A 45 0.69 9.22 5.61
N LYS A 46 1.38 10.24 6.08
CA LYS A 46 0.77 11.56 6.40
C LYS A 46 0.49 12.41 5.16
N SER A 47 1.02 12.04 4.00
CA SER A 47 0.90 12.78 2.75
C SER A 47 1.11 11.87 1.56
N ASN A 48 0.37 12.08 0.49
CA ASN A 48 0.58 11.37 -0.78
C ASN A 48 1.81 11.86 -1.56
N ARG A 49 2.49 12.90 -1.10
CA ARG A 49 3.54 13.57 -1.90
C ARG A 49 4.70 12.65 -2.25
N GLY A 50 5.16 11.82 -1.32
CA GLY A 50 6.22 10.84 -1.57
C GLY A 50 5.80 9.83 -2.65
N TYR A 51 4.60 9.30 -2.52
CA TYR A 51 4.01 8.39 -3.48
C TYR A 51 3.84 9.04 -4.87
N ILE A 52 3.28 10.24 -4.95
CA ILE A 52 3.12 10.99 -6.21
C ILE A 52 4.48 11.20 -6.89
N ASN A 53 5.50 11.58 -6.14
CA ASN A 53 6.84 11.79 -6.68
C ASN A 53 7.42 10.52 -7.29
N ILE A 54 7.32 9.39 -6.61
CA ILE A 54 7.81 8.09 -7.08
C ILE A 54 7.09 7.68 -8.37
N VAL A 55 5.75 7.71 -8.36
CA VAL A 55 4.95 7.33 -9.53
C VAL A 55 5.20 8.26 -10.70
N ALA A 56 5.33 9.57 -10.47
CA ALA A 56 5.62 10.53 -11.50
C ALA A 56 7.01 10.32 -12.14
N VAL A 57 8.01 9.95 -11.35
CA VAL A 57 9.33 9.58 -11.89
C VAL A 57 9.22 8.32 -12.75
N MET A 58 8.54 7.30 -12.26
CA MET A 58 8.33 6.05 -13.02
C MET A 58 7.54 6.30 -14.31
N GLN A 59 6.54 7.17 -14.28
CA GLN A 59 5.72 7.51 -15.45
C GLN A 59 6.54 8.06 -16.64
N LYS A 60 7.71 8.66 -16.38
CA LYS A 60 8.58 9.17 -17.45
C LYS A 60 9.18 8.05 -18.30
N PHE A 61 9.21 6.83 -17.80
CA PHE A 61 9.78 5.67 -18.48
C PHE A 61 8.70 4.73 -19.05
N PHE A 62 7.42 5.08 -18.91
CA PHE A 62 6.32 4.29 -19.42
C PHE A 62 5.43 5.13 -20.33
N ASP A 63 5.17 4.63 -21.53
CA ASP A 63 4.22 5.28 -22.46
C ASP A 63 2.79 5.16 -21.96
N GLN A 64 2.44 4.01 -21.41
CA GLN A 64 1.14 3.77 -20.82
C GLN A 64 0.99 4.51 -19.49
N ALA A 65 -0.21 5.00 -19.20
CA ALA A 65 -0.50 5.65 -17.94
C ALA A 65 -0.42 4.65 -16.78
N ILE A 66 0.31 5.02 -15.73
CA ILE A 66 0.35 4.29 -14.47
C ILE A 66 -0.88 4.71 -13.68
N SER A 67 -1.82 3.79 -13.45
CA SER A 67 -2.95 4.03 -12.57
C SER A 67 -2.49 4.03 -11.12
N GLY A 68 -2.79 5.07 -10.40
CA GLY A 68 -2.46 5.16 -8.98
C GLY A 68 -3.59 5.78 -8.18
N ASN A 69 -3.64 5.45 -6.91
CA ASN A 69 -4.69 5.87 -6.02
C ASN A 69 -4.13 6.79 -4.95
N TRP A 70 -4.80 7.90 -4.71
CA TRP A 70 -4.52 8.70 -3.53
C TRP A 70 -5.20 8.07 -2.32
N SER A 71 -4.55 8.16 -1.18
CA SER A 71 -5.07 7.59 0.06
C SER A 71 -4.95 8.60 1.19
N TYR A 72 -6.03 8.79 1.89
CA TYR A 72 -6.13 9.75 2.98
C TYR A 72 -6.60 9.05 4.24
N ASN A 73 -5.84 9.24 5.32
CA ASN A 73 -6.27 8.82 6.65
C ASN A 73 -6.76 10.06 7.41
N PRO A 74 -8.06 10.17 7.70
CA PRO A 74 -8.61 11.32 8.42
C PRO A 74 -7.97 11.55 9.78
N LYS A 75 -7.48 10.49 10.45
CA LYS A 75 -6.80 10.59 11.75
C LYS A 75 -5.56 11.50 11.72
N HIS A 76 -4.99 11.78 10.56
CA HIS A 76 -3.85 12.67 10.40
C HIS A 76 -4.22 14.15 10.32
N TYR A 77 -5.50 14.47 10.34
CA TYR A 77 -6.01 15.84 10.18
C TYR A 77 -6.86 16.28 11.38
N PRO A 78 -6.92 17.59 11.67
CA PRO A 78 -7.77 18.12 12.72
C PRO A 78 -9.24 17.70 12.50
N ASN A 79 -9.92 17.37 13.58
CA ASN A 79 -11.32 16.91 13.59
C ASN A 79 -11.61 15.69 12.70
N ASN A 80 -10.59 14.95 12.30
CA ASN A 80 -10.69 13.85 11.32
C ASN A 80 -11.30 14.29 9.97
N GLU A 81 -11.06 15.53 9.59
CA GLU A 81 -11.53 16.11 8.34
C GLU A 81 -10.37 16.39 7.39
N ILE A 82 -10.43 15.84 6.19
CA ILE A 82 -9.40 16.03 5.17
C ILE A 82 -9.63 17.37 4.48
N PRO A 83 -8.72 18.34 4.57
CA PRO A 83 -8.89 19.64 3.92
C PRO A 83 -8.90 19.49 2.39
N VAL A 84 -9.86 20.12 1.73
CA VAL A 84 -9.95 20.15 0.26
C VAL A 84 -8.69 20.73 -0.38
N SER A 85 -8.02 21.66 0.31
CA SER A 85 -6.75 22.24 -0.14
C SER A 85 -5.62 21.20 -0.27
N VAL A 86 -5.59 20.18 0.61
CA VAL A 86 -4.63 19.08 0.53
C VAL A 86 -4.89 18.26 -0.73
N MET A 87 -6.15 17.91 -0.99
CA MET A 87 -6.55 17.15 -2.17
C MET A 87 -6.25 17.93 -3.47
N ALA A 88 -6.55 19.23 -3.48
CA ALA A 88 -6.22 20.11 -4.61
C ALA A 88 -4.71 20.20 -4.85
N GLN A 89 -3.92 20.28 -3.77
CA GLN A 89 -2.46 20.31 -3.86
C GLN A 89 -1.89 19.00 -4.42
N ASP A 90 -2.44 17.84 -4.02
CA ASP A 90 -2.03 16.55 -4.56
C ASP A 90 -2.36 16.44 -6.05
N LEU A 91 -3.53 16.92 -6.48
CA LEU A 91 -3.92 16.98 -7.89
C LEU A 91 -2.98 17.87 -8.71
N LEU A 92 -2.70 19.07 -8.23
CA LEU A 92 -1.77 20.01 -8.89
C LEU A 92 -0.36 19.44 -8.98
N THR A 93 0.09 18.75 -7.93
CA THR A 93 1.40 18.10 -7.91
C THR A 93 1.48 16.97 -8.92
N THR A 94 0.44 16.15 -8.98
CA THR A 94 0.29 15.05 -9.95
C THR A 94 0.39 15.58 -11.38
N TYR A 95 -0.37 16.61 -11.69
CA TYR A 95 -0.34 17.28 -13.00
C TYR A 95 1.03 17.89 -13.31
N LYS A 96 1.60 18.64 -12.37
CA LYS A 96 2.91 19.31 -12.53
C LYS A 96 4.04 18.34 -12.85
N TYR A 97 4.05 17.18 -12.23
CA TYR A 97 5.11 16.20 -12.45
C TYR A 97 4.85 15.20 -13.58
N GLY A 98 3.70 15.31 -14.25
CA GLY A 98 3.39 14.54 -15.45
C GLY A 98 2.97 13.10 -15.19
N TRP A 99 2.46 12.79 -13.99
CA TRP A 99 1.78 11.53 -13.78
C TRP A 99 0.42 11.55 -14.47
N LYS A 100 0.17 10.60 -15.37
CA LYS A 100 -0.93 10.68 -16.35
C LYS A 100 -2.32 10.34 -15.80
N THR A 101 -2.41 9.47 -14.78
CA THR A 101 -3.71 8.98 -14.31
C THR A 101 -3.75 8.79 -12.79
N SER A 102 -4.45 9.68 -12.09
CA SER A 102 -4.98 9.39 -10.76
C SER A 102 -6.32 8.68 -10.92
N TYR A 103 -6.53 7.53 -10.26
CA TYR A 103 -7.66 6.66 -10.53
C TYR A 103 -8.70 6.68 -9.42
N TYR A 104 -8.34 6.18 -8.24
CA TYR A 104 -9.21 6.21 -7.07
C TYR A 104 -8.68 7.13 -5.98
N GLN A 105 -9.62 7.58 -5.17
CA GLN A 105 -9.38 8.31 -3.95
C GLN A 105 -9.90 7.47 -2.79
N ASN A 106 -8.99 6.93 -2.00
CA ASN A 106 -9.31 6.07 -0.87
C ASN A 106 -9.29 6.88 0.42
N THR A 107 -10.28 6.67 1.25
CA THR A 107 -10.33 7.22 2.60
C THR A 107 -10.32 6.07 3.61
N TYR A 108 -9.50 6.20 4.64
CA TYR A 108 -9.47 5.24 5.72
C TYR A 108 -10.76 5.29 6.52
N ASP A 109 -11.38 4.13 6.75
CA ASP A 109 -12.60 4.04 7.54
C ASP A 109 -12.26 3.84 9.00
N ILE A 110 -12.48 4.89 9.80
CA ILE A 110 -12.20 4.90 11.24
C ILE A 110 -13.06 3.89 12.00
N LYS A 111 -14.22 3.52 11.47
CA LYS A 111 -15.15 2.59 12.14
C LYS A 111 -14.72 1.13 12.06
N THR A 112 -13.83 0.78 11.12
CA THR A 112 -13.33 -0.59 10.95
C THR A 112 -12.17 -0.93 11.89
N ASP A 113 -11.61 0.04 12.59
CA ASP A 113 -10.48 -0.19 13.52
C ASP A 113 -10.86 -0.88 14.83
N GLU A 114 -12.15 -0.94 15.18
CA GLU A 114 -12.61 -1.61 16.39
C GLU A 114 -12.65 -3.14 16.28
N VAL A 115 -12.32 -3.69 15.10
CA VAL A 115 -12.24 -5.12 14.86
C VAL A 115 -10.77 -5.57 14.83
N GLU A 116 -10.23 -5.76 16.03
CA GLU A 116 -9.16 -6.71 16.35
C GLU A 116 -7.89 -6.69 15.50
N GLU A 117 -6.95 -5.84 15.84
CA GLU A 117 -5.54 -6.24 15.75
C GLU A 117 -5.09 -6.82 17.11
N THR A 118 -5.27 -8.10 17.31
CA THR A 118 -4.42 -8.84 18.24
C THR A 118 -3.05 -8.97 17.59
N THR A 119 -2.19 -7.99 17.85
CA THR A 119 -0.85 -7.86 17.28
C THR A 119 0.00 -9.15 17.43
N GLU A 120 -0.17 -9.88 18.52
CA GLU A 120 0.53 -11.14 18.76
C GLU A 120 0.11 -12.27 17.79
N SER A 121 -1.15 -12.34 17.42
CA SER A 121 -1.63 -13.34 16.46
C SER A 121 -1.18 -13.05 15.04
N LEU A 122 -1.02 -11.78 14.70
CA LEU A 122 -0.58 -11.34 13.38
C LEU A 122 0.91 -11.64 13.15
N ASP A 123 1.76 -11.28 14.11
CA ASP A 123 3.19 -11.55 14.02
C ASP A 123 3.49 -13.06 13.96
N THR A 124 2.73 -13.88 14.67
CA THR A 124 2.84 -15.34 14.59
C THR A 124 2.41 -15.88 13.21
N LEU A 125 1.31 -15.38 12.66
CA LEU A 125 0.83 -15.75 11.34
C LEU A 125 1.80 -15.35 10.22
N ILE A 126 2.36 -14.16 10.33
CA ILE A 126 3.34 -13.65 9.37
C ILE A 126 4.62 -14.48 9.42
N SER A 127 5.13 -14.81 10.61
CA SER A 127 6.31 -15.65 10.77
C SER A 127 6.12 -17.06 10.19
N GLN A 128 4.94 -17.64 10.35
CA GLN A 128 4.62 -18.95 9.75
C GLN A 128 4.57 -18.88 8.21
N LEU A 129 4.10 -17.78 7.63
CA LEU A 129 4.07 -17.61 6.17
C LEU A 129 5.46 -17.41 5.60
N GLU A 130 6.33 -16.65 6.28
CA GLU A 130 7.73 -16.48 5.87
C GLU A 130 8.49 -17.81 5.89
N GLN A 131 8.29 -18.61 6.93
CA GLN A 131 8.90 -19.95 7.00
C GLN A 131 8.44 -20.87 5.88
N ALA A 132 7.15 -20.84 5.54
CA ALA A 132 6.61 -21.65 4.44
C ALA A 132 7.16 -21.22 3.07
N GLU A 133 7.38 -19.91 2.84
CA GLU A 133 8.00 -19.41 1.60
C GLU A 133 9.48 -19.77 1.51
N GLU A 134 10.22 -19.81 2.62
CA GLU A 134 11.61 -20.26 2.65
C GLU A 134 11.74 -21.76 2.33
N GLU A 135 10.85 -22.60 2.86
CA GLU A 135 10.83 -24.03 2.60
C GLU A 135 10.50 -24.35 1.12
N GLU A 136 9.56 -23.62 0.50
CA GLU A 136 9.27 -23.78 -0.92
C GLU A 136 10.44 -23.33 -1.81
N CYS A 137 11.20 -22.33 -1.39
CA CYS A 137 12.35 -21.84 -2.16
C CYS A 137 13.54 -22.81 -2.10
N GLU A 138 13.72 -23.58 -1.03
CA GLU A 138 14.76 -24.62 -0.96
C GLU A 138 14.46 -25.83 -1.86
N SER A 139 13.19 -26.14 -2.11
CA SER A 139 12.80 -27.24 -3.00
C SER A 139 13.07 -26.97 -4.50
N CYS A 140 13.33 -25.71 -4.87
CA CYS A 140 13.67 -25.31 -6.24
C CYS A 140 15.17 -25.34 -6.57
N LYS A 141 16.02 -25.78 -5.65
CA LYS A 141 17.45 -25.98 -5.91
C LYS A 141 17.69 -27.41 -6.40
N ILE A 142 17.42 -27.65 -7.67
CA ILE A 142 17.95 -28.80 -8.44
C ILE A 142 18.75 -28.24 -9.61
#